data_e8ef4d5166161d6c1d7c65358df2ee54
#
_entry.id   e8ef4d5166161d6c1d7c65358df2ee54
#
_cell.length_a   1.000
_cell.length_b   1.000
_cell.length_c   1.000
_cell.angle_alpha   90.00
_cell.angle_beta   90.00
_cell.angle_gamma   90.00
#
_symmetry.space_group_name_H-M   'P 1'
#
loop_
_entity.id
_entity.type
_entity.pdbx_description
1 polymer ?
#
loop_
_entity_poly.entity_id
_entity_poly.type
_entity_poly.pdbx_seq_one_letter_code
_entity_poly.pdbx_strand_id
1 'polypeptide(L)'
;MPEIVEASGGIFVLKDKITTPDTLNAIMQFDGIPVVWEHRMWGTGDLNSEYNNGVFFYGDKGTLFASDNRIVLKTRDTEQSIIDIPTPDMQEKHVAEFINAVKADNKSLISCNTEDGHNSTTAVQLAMIAYETESKLRWDGKSILTGHPEAQKHLARPYRKGYQRPIV
;
A
#
# COMPACT_ATOMS: atom_id res chain seq x y z
N MET A 1 5.60 7.25 -6.78
CA MET A 1 4.89 7.73 -5.56
C MET A 1 3.60 8.40 -5.96
N PRO A 2 2.56 8.44 -5.11
CA PRO A 2 1.35 9.18 -5.43
C PRO A 2 1.60 10.69 -5.44
N GLU A 3 0.93 11.40 -6.34
CA GLU A 3 0.98 12.87 -6.42
C GLU A 3 -0.15 13.53 -5.63
N ILE A 4 -1.28 12.84 -5.56
CA ILE A 4 -2.49 13.28 -4.85
C ILE A 4 -3.00 12.14 -4.00
N VAL A 5 -3.39 12.45 -2.76
CA VAL A 5 -3.91 11.47 -1.81
C VAL A 5 -5.10 12.08 -1.05
N GLU A 6 -6.17 11.33 -0.99
CA GLU A 6 -7.37 11.62 -0.18
C GLU A 6 -7.74 10.35 0.59
N ALA A 7 -8.18 10.48 1.83
CA ALA A 7 -8.63 9.35 2.60
C ALA A 7 -9.76 9.71 3.55
N SER A 8 -10.65 8.74 3.77
CA SER A 8 -11.74 8.83 4.75
C SER A 8 -11.94 7.49 5.43
N GLY A 9 -12.37 7.52 6.68
CA GLY A 9 -12.56 6.31 7.46
C GLY A 9 -12.87 6.61 8.91
N GLY A 10 -12.68 5.61 9.77
CA GLY A 10 -12.92 5.76 11.21
C GLY A 10 -12.84 4.45 11.96
N ILE A 11 -13.03 4.55 13.27
CA ILE A 11 -13.25 3.41 14.15
C ILE A 11 -14.76 3.34 14.40
N PHE A 12 -15.46 2.53 13.59
CA PHE A 12 -16.92 2.50 13.63
C PHE A 12 -17.48 1.30 14.41
N VAL A 13 -16.78 0.21 14.37
CA VAL A 13 -17.30 -1.08 14.89
C VAL A 13 -16.43 -1.64 16.01
N LEU A 14 -15.13 -1.64 15.88
CA LEU A 14 -14.23 -2.21 16.87
C LEU A 14 -14.14 -1.27 18.10
N LYS A 15 -14.53 -1.79 19.25
CA LYS A 15 -14.50 -1.07 20.54
C LYS A 15 -13.27 -1.46 21.36
N ASP A 16 -12.15 -1.66 20.72
CA ASP A 16 -10.89 -2.05 21.35
C ASP A 16 -9.94 -0.84 21.50
N LYS A 17 -8.75 -1.06 22.04
CA LYS A 17 -7.69 -0.04 22.18
C LYS A 17 -6.92 0.20 20.87
N ILE A 18 -7.59 0.10 19.73
CA ILE A 18 -6.98 0.41 18.44
C ILE A 18 -6.88 1.94 18.26
N THR A 19 -5.83 2.37 17.59
CA THR A 19 -5.57 3.79 17.25
C THR A 19 -5.62 4.04 15.76
N THR A 20 -5.75 3.00 14.96
CA THR A 20 -5.89 3.06 13.51
C THR A 20 -7.34 2.80 13.12
N PRO A 21 -7.82 3.32 11.99
CA PRO A 21 -9.20 3.10 11.55
C PRO A 21 -9.49 1.61 11.32
N ASP A 22 -10.67 1.15 11.72
CA ASP A 22 -11.17 -0.19 11.38
C ASP A 22 -11.80 -0.24 9.98
N THR A 23 -12.05 0.93 9.43
CA THR A 23 -12.57 1.15 8.08
C THR A 23 -11.86 2.32 7.45
N LEU A 24 -11.21 2.12 6.31
CA LEU A 24 -10.49 3.17 5.59
C LEU A 24 -10.69 3.00 4.09
N ASN A 25 -11.01 4.10 3.43
CA ASN A 25 -10.97 4.25 1.99
C ASN A 25 -9.97 5.35 1.65
N ALA A 26 -9.06 5.08 0.73
CA ALA A 26 -8.13 6.08 0.23
C ALA A 26 -8.11 6.09 -1.30
N ILE A 27 -8.02 7.27 -1.88
CA ILE A 27 -7.84 7.48 -3.30
C ILE A 27 -6.48 8.11 -3.49
N MET A 28 -5.64 7.45 -4.27
CA MET A 28 -4.29 7.90 -4.59
C MET A 28 -4.15 8.03 -6.10
N GLN A 29 -3.45 9.04 -6.58
CA GLN A 29 -3.18 9.24 -7.99
C GLN A 29 -1.68 9.08 -8.26
N PHE A 30 -1.34 8.17 -9.17
CA PHE A 30 0.01 7.88 -9.61
C PHE A 30 0.13 8.15 -11.12
N ASP A 31 0.79 9.22 -11.50
CA ASP A 31 0.96 9.60 -12.92
C ASP A 31 -0.38 9.55 -13.70
N GLY A 32 -1.42 10.17 -13.12
CA GLY A 32 -2.76 10.19 -13.69
C GLY A 32 -3.59 8.92 -13.49
N ILE A 33 -3.02 7.83 -12.97
CA ILE A 33 -3.72 6.57 -12.72
C ILE A 33 -4.31 6.58 -11.31
N PRO A 34 -5.63 6.47 -11.15
CA PRO A 34 -6.25 6.37 -9.84
C PRO A 34 -6.07 4.97 -9.24
N VAL A 35 -5.67 4.93 -7.99
CA VAL A 35 -5.63 3.72 -7.16
C VAL A 35 -6.61 3.93 -6.00
N VAL A 36 -7.54 3.01 -5.84
CA VAL A 36 -8.48 3.00 -4.71
C VAL A 36 -8.05 1.91 -3.75
N TRP A 37 -7.81 2.31 -2.53
CA TRP A 37 -7.57 1.40 -1.41
C TRP A 37 -8.82 1.31 -0.57
N GLU A 38 -9.30 0.10 -0.33
CA GLU A 38 -10.40 -0.17 0.59
C GLU A 38 -9.95 -1.16 1.64
N HIS A 39 -10.25 -0.86 2.90
CA HIS A 39 -10.01 -1.82 3.96
C HIS A 39 -11.11 -1.77 5.03
N ARG A 40 -11.43 -2.95 5.55
CA ARG A 40 -12.42 -3.17 6.59
C ARG A 40 -11.97 -4.33 7.48
N MET A 41 -11.91 -4.10 8.78
CA MET A 41 -11.44 -5.09 9.76
C MET A 41 -12.58 -5.82 10.49
N TRP A 42 -13.80 -5.65 10.05
CA TRP A 42 -14.99 -6.21 10.70
C TRP A 42 -15.94 -6.85 9.67
N GLY A 43 -16.89 -7.64 10.17
CA GLY A 43 -17.86 -8.36 9.35
C GLY A 43 -17.51 -9.86 9.22
N THR A 44 -18.43 -10.61 8.65
CA THR A 44 -18.30 -12.08 8.48
C THR A 44 -17.55 -12.50 7.23
N GLY A 45 -16.96 -11.55 6.50
CA GLY A 45 -16.33 -11.75 5.21
C GLY A 45 -17.21 -11.28 4.05
N ASP A 46 -16.64 -11.32 2.85
CA ASP A 46 -17.34 -10.91 1.64
C ASP A 46 -18.14 -12.06 1.03
N LEU A 47 -19.18 -11.73 0.26
CA LEU A 47 -19.98 -12.72 -0.46
C LEU A 47 -19.15 -13.54 -1.44
N ASN A 48 -18.08 -12.95 -1.96
CA ASN A 48 -17.08 -13.63 -2.77
C ASN A 48 -15.72 -13.54 -2.09
N SER A 49 -15.41 -14.55 -1.28
CA SER A 49 -14.16 -14.63 -0.52
C SER A 49 -12.91 -14.82 -1.42
N GLU A 50 -13.08 -15.18 -2.68
CA GLU A 50 -11.96 -15.38 -3.61
C GLU A 50 -11.28 -14.05 -3.99
N TYR A 51 -12.00 -12.93 -3.84
CA TYR A 51 -11.54 -11.60 -4.26
C TYR A 51 -11.47 -10.59 -3.13
N ASN A 52 -11.45 -11.04 -1.89
CA ASN A 52 -11.49 -10.15 -0.73
C ASN A 52 -10.13 -9.60 -0.29
N ASN A 53 -9.04 -10.14 -0.81
CA ASN A 53 -7.68 -9.69 -0.51
C ASN A 53 -6.80 -9.76 -1.76
N GLY A 54 -6.53 -8.64 -2.37
CA GLY A 54 -5.74 -8.56 -3.59
C GLY A 54 -5.89 -7.22 -4.29
N VAL A 55 -5.44 -7.16 -5.52
CA VAL A 55 -5.46 -5.96 -6.35
C VAL A 55 -6.21 -6.23 -7.66
N PHE A 56 -7.14 -5.33 -8.00
CA PHE A 56 -7.77 -5.31 -9.30
C PHE A 56 -7.10 -4.29 -10.21
N PHE A 57 -6.76 -4.71 -11.42
CA PHE A 57 -6.28 -3.84 -12.49
C PHE A 57 -7.36 -3.78 -13.56
N TYR A 58 -7.89 -2.59 -13.81
CA TYR A 58 -8.91 -2.35 -14.83
C TYR A 58 -8.26 -1.73 -16.06
N GLY A 59 -8.13 -2.49 -17.13
CA GLY A 59 -7.56 -2.06 -18.40
C GLY A 59 -8.58 -2.02 -19.53
N ASP A 60 -8.18 -1.44 -20.64
CA ASP A 60 -8.98 -1.34 -21.86
C ASP A 60 -9.30 -2.71 -22.49
N LYS A 61 -8.43 -3.70 -22.33
CA LYS A 61 -8.56 -5.05 -22.86
C LYS A 61 -9.19 -6.05 -21.90
N GLY A 62 -9.28 -5.73 -20.62
CA GLY A 62 -9.84 -6.63 -19.62
C GLY A 62 -9.53 -6.20 -18.19
N THR A 63 -9.94 -7.04 -17.26
CA THR A 63 -9.71 -6.88 -15.84
C THR A 63 -8.82 -8.02 -15.34
N LEU A 64 -7.82 -7.68 -14.55
CA LEU A 64 -6.95 -8.63 -13.87
C LEU A 64 -7.12 -8.47 -12.36
N PHE A 65 -7.32 -9.58 -11.66
CA PHE A 65 -7.18 -9.66 -10.21
C PHE A 65 -5.90 -10.41 -9.87
N ALA A 66 -5.15 -9.91 -8.91
CA ALA A 66 -3.95 -10.55 -8.40
C ALA A 66 -3.97 -10.60 -6.87
N SER A 67 -3.73 -11.78 -6.33
CA SER A 67 -3.48 -12.04 -4.91
C SER A 67 -2.13 -12.75 -4.72
N ASP A 68 -1.81 -13.13 -3.51
CA ASP A 68 -0.59 -13.88 -3.18
C ASP A 68 -0.55 -15.29 -3.78
N ASN A 69 -1.70 -15.87 -4.10
CA ASN A 69 -1.82 -17.25 -4.55
C ASN A 69 -2.62 -17.43 -5.86
N ARG A 70 -3.15 -16.35 -6.44
CA ARG A 70 -4.02 -16.45 -7.62
C ARG A 70 -3.96 -15.22 -8.51
N ILE A 71 -3.96 -15.47 -9.81
CA ILE A 71 -4.20 -14.44 -10.83
C ILE A 71 -5.44 -14.84 -11.62
N VAL A 72 -6.36 -13.91 -11.78
CA VAL A 72 -7.57 -14.08 -12.57
C VAL A 72 -7.59 -13.01 -13.65
N LEU A 73 -7.68 -13.43 -14.92
CA LEU A 73 -7.80 -12.54 -16.06
C LEU A 73 -9.16 -12.75 -16.73
N LYS A 74 -9.89 -11.66 -16.94
CA LYS A 74 -11.12 -11.63 -17.71
C LYS A 74 -10.97 -10.60 -18.83
N THR A 75 -11.07 -11.06 -20.08
CA THR A 75 -11.11 -10.19 -21.25
C THR A 75 -12.54 -10.08 -21.81
N ARG A 76 -12.75 -9.20 -22.80
CA ARG A 76 -14.08 -9.05 -23.43
C ARG A 76 -14.50 -10.29 -24.23
N ASP A 77 -13.52 -10.98 -24.83
CA ASP A 77 -13.75 -11.99 -25.85
C ASP A 77 -13.44 -13.42 -25.36
N THR A 78 -12.98 -13.58 -24.13
CA THR A 78 -12.60 -14.88 -23.58
C THR A 78 -13.30 -15.17 -22.26
N GLU A 79 -13.55 -16.44 -22.01
CA GLU A 79 -13.90 -16.90 -20.68
C GLU A 79 -12.79 -16.56 -19.70
N GLN A 80 -13.18 -16.42 -18.43
CA GLN A 80 -12.25 -16.11 -17.34
C GLN A 80 -11.14 -17.18 -17.29
N SER A 81 -9.89 -16.78 -17.34
CA SER A 81 -8.76 -17.65 -17.10
C SER A 81 -8.24 -17.46 -15.66
N ILE A 82 -7.99 -18.58 -14.99
CA ILE A 82 -7.51 -18.62 -13.61
C ILE A 82 -6.14 -19.29 -13.61
N ILE A 83 -5.18 -18.66 -12.98
CA ILE A 83 -3.85 -19.19 -12.72
C ILE A 83 -3.64 -19.23 -11.23
N ASP A 84 -3.67 -20.42 -10.65
CA ASP A 84 -3.30 -20.64 -9.26
C ASP A 84 -1.77 -20.64 -9.15
N ILE A 85 -1.25 -19.79 -8.31
CA ILE A 85 0.17 -19.69 -8.02
C ILE A 85 0.42 -20.56 -6.78
N PRO A 86 1.22 -21.63 -6.89
CA PRO A 86 1.60 -22.37 -5.70
C PRO A 86 2.25 -21.38 -4.73
N THR A 87 1.72 -21.26 -3.54
CA THR A 87 2.36 -20.48 -2.47
C THR A 87 3.56 -21.24 -1.93
N PRO A 88 4.73 -21.12 -2.54
CA PRO A 88 5.93 -21.67 -1.93
C PRO A 88 6.20 -20.86 -0.67
N ASP A 89 7.10 -21.34 0.13
CA ASP A 89 7.60 -20.63 1.30
C ASP A 89 8.23 -19.27 0.88
N MET A 90 7.37 -18.27 0.71
CA MET A 90 7.79 -16.93 0.28
C MET A 90 8.75 -16.30 1.30
N GLN A 91 8.57 -16.62 2.58
CA GLN A 91 9.44 -16.14 3.63
C GLN A 91 10.86 -16.72 3.51
N GLU A 92 10.99 -18.01 3.26
CA GLU A 92 12.29 -18.66 3.08
C GLU A 92 13.00 -18.12 1.84
N LYS A 93 12.28 -17.99 0.72
CA LYS A 93 12.84 -17.42 -0.51
C LYS A 93 13.29 -15.98 -0.32
N HIS A 94 12.51 -15.15 0.34
CA HIS A 94 12.85 -13.75 0.59
C HIS A 94 14.11 -13.62 1.44
N VAL A 95 14.23 -14.42 2.51
CA VAL A 95 15.44 -14.44 3.34
C VAL A 95 16.64 -14.98 2.57
N ALA A 96 16.46 -16.06 1.78
CA ALA A 96 17.55 -16.64 0.99
C ALA A 96 18.05 -15.65 -0.09
N GLU A 97 17.15 -14.93 -0.73
CA GLU A 97 17.47 -13.88 -1.71
C GLU A 97 18.37 -12.79 -1.08
N PHE A 98 18.00 -12.28 0.09
CA PHE A 98 18.79 -11.30 0.82
C PHE A 98 20.19 -11.83 1.17
N ILE A 99 20.27 -13.05 1.72
CA ILE A 99 21.55 -13.66 2.08
C ILE A 99 22.44 -13.86 0.83
N ASN A 100 21.86 -14.28 -0.28
CA ASN A 100 22.59 -14.48 -1.53
C ASN A 100 23.09 -13.15 -2.10
N ALA A 101 22.28 -12.08 -2.03
CA ALA A 101 22.69 -10.75 -2.44
C ALA A 101 23.89 -10.23 -1.61
N VAL A 102 23.85 -10.42 -0.30
CA VAL A 102 24.96 -10.07 0.61
C VAL A 102 26.22 -10.86 0.29
N LYS A 103 26.12 -12.19 0.10
CA LYS A 103 27.27 -13.05 -0.23
C LYS A 103 27.89 -12.71 -1.58
N ALA A 104 27.08 -12.30 -2.55
CA ALA A 104 27.52 -11.94 -3.89
C ALA A 104 27.95 -10.47 -3.99
N ASP A 105 27.79 -9.66 -2.95
CA ASP A 105 27.94 -8.19 -2.95
C ASP A 105 27.17 -7.57 -4.14
N ASN A 106 25.94 -8.05 -4.37
CA ASN A 106 25.14 -7.67 -5.53
C ASN A 106 23.68 -7.38 -5.15
N LYS A 107 23.38 -6.10 -5.00
CA LYS A 107 22.02 -5.62 -4.67
C LYS A 107 20.97 -5.88 -5.76
N SER A 108 21.38 -6.12 -7.02
CA SER A 108 20.41 -6.40 -8.09
C SER A 108 19.75 -7.78 -7.98
N LEU A 109 20.22 -8.62 -7.07
CA LEU A 109 19.59 -9.90 -6.75
C LEU A 109 18.39 -9.77 -5.81
N ILE A 110 18.12 -8.57 -5.28
CA ILE A 110 16.98 -8.32 -4.39
C ILE A 110 15.78 -7.91 -5.22
N SER A 111 14.69 -8.68 -5.17
CA SER A 111 13.45 -8.39 -5.90
C SER A 111 12.67 -7.20 -5.33
N CYS A 112 12.76 -6.95 -4.02
CA CYS A 112 12.15 -5.81 -3.35
C CYS A 112 13.26 -4.94 -2.73
N ASN A 113 13.71 -3.94 -3.47
CA ASN A 113 14.77 -3.05 -3.02
C ASN A 113 14.26 -1.99 -2.02
N THR A 114 15.18 -1.26 -1.37
CA THR A 114 14.85 -0.26 -0.34
C THR A 114 14.03 0.90 -0.91
N GLU A 115 14.21 1.26 -2.18
CA GLU A 115 13.47 2.32 -2.83
C GLU A 115 11.99 1.93 -3.04
N ASP A 116 11.74 0.70 -3.49
CA ASP A 116 10.37 0.18 -3.64
C ASP A 116 9.66 0.10 -2.29
N GLY A 117 10.36 -0.36 -1.25
CA GLY A 117 9.86 -0.39 0.11
C GLY A 117 9.55 1.02 0.65
N HIS A 118 10.42 1.98 0.39
CA HIS A 118 10.21 3.38 0.76
C HIS A 118 9.00 3.97 0.04
N ASN A 119 8.89 3.79 -1.28
CA ASN A 119 7.79 4.31 -2.09
C ASN A 119 6.44 3.76 -1.66
N SER A 120 6.37 2.44 -1.43
CA SER A 120 5.15 1.77 -0.99
C SER A 120 4.72 2.24 0.41
N THR A 121 5.66 2.33 1.35
CA THR A 121 5.41 2.80 2.70
C THR A 121 4.99 4.26 2.71
N THR A 122 5.61 5.11 1.90
CA THR A 122 5.25 6.53 1.78
C THR A 122 3.81 6.70 1.31
N ALA A 123 3.36 5.91 0.33
CA ALA A 123 1.99 5.97 -0.15
C ALA A 123 0.97 5.68 0.99
N VAL A 124 1.23 4.63 1.79
CA VAL A 124 0.38 4.27 2.93
C VAL A 124 0.41 5.36 4.02
N GLN A 125 1.59 5.90 4.33
CA GLN A 125 1.71 6.99 5.32
C GLN A 125 1.00 8.26 4.87
N LEU A 126 1.07 8.63 3.59
CA LEU A 126 0.33 9.78 3.06
C LEU A 126 -1.20 9.57 3.16
N ALA A 127 -1.69 8.34 2.94
CA ALA A 127 -3.11 8.04 3.14
C ALA A 127 -3.52 8.21 4.60
N MET A 128 -2.69 7.78 5.56
CA MET A 128 -2.95 8.01 6.99
C MET A 128 -2.92 9.50 7.34
N ILE A 129 -1.96 10.26 6.81
CA ILE A 129 -1.90 11.72 7.05
C ILE A 129 -3.13 12.40 6.46
N ALA A 130 -3.57 12.03 5.27
CA ALA A 130 -4.79 12.55 4.65
C ALA A 130 -6.02 12.29 5.52
N TYR A 131 -6.13 11.05 6.06
CA TYR A 131 -7.19 10.67 6.99
C TYR A 131 -7.14 11.48 8.30
N GLU A 132 -5.99 11.53 8.97
CA GLU A 132 -5.82 12.20 10.27
C GLU A 132 -6.02 13.71 10.18
N THR A 133 -5.71 14.32 9.05
CA THR A 133 -5.86 15.76 8.82
C THR A 133 -7.13 16.14 8.06
N GLU A 134 -7.94 15.16 7.69
CA GLU A 134 -9.18 15.33 6.91
C GLU A 134 -8.96 16.21 5.67
N SER A 135 -7.84 16.02 4.99
CA SER A 135 -7.45 16.88 3.89
C SER A 135 -6.93 16.13 2.68
N LYS A 136 -7.20 16.69 1.51
CA LYS A 136 -6.58 16.28 0.25
C LYS A 136 -5.14 16.76 0.19
N LEU A 137 -4.20 15.85 0.06
CA LEU A 137 -2.77 16.14 0.00
C LEU A 137 -2.27 16.18 -1.43
N ARG A 138 -1.35 17.11 -1.71
CA ARG A 138 -0.45 17.08 -2.86
C ARG A 138 0.97 16.80 -2.40
N TRP A 139 1.61 15.85 -3.03
CA TRP A 139 2.95 15.37 -2.70
C TRP A 139 3.91 15.54 -3.89
N ASP A 140 5.11 16.05 -3.66
CA ASP A 140 6.14 16.27 -4.69
C ASP A 140 7.31 15.28 -4.62
N GLY A 141 7.22 14.26 -3.77
CA GLY A 141 8.29 13.31 -3.51
C GLY A 141 9.10 13.63 -2.24
N LYS A 142 8.94 14.81 -1.65
CA LYS A 142 9.69 15.26 -0.46
C LYS A 142 8.83 15.95 0.58
N SER A 143 7.82 16.68 0.15
CA SER A 143 6.98 17.52 1.02
C SER A 143 5.53 17.52 0.58
N ILE A 144 4.65 17.83 1.52
CA ILE A 144 3.23 18.06 1.25
C ILE A 144 3.08 19.52 0.79
N LEU A 145 2.71 19.70 -0.48
CA LEU A 145 2.57 21.02 -1.10
C LEU A 145 1.26 21.70 -0.73
N THR A 146 0.18 20.92 -0.62
CA THR A 146 -1.15 21.40 -0.22
C THR A 146 -1.81 20.39 0.69
N GLY A 147 -2.63 20.88 1.60
CA GLY A 147 -3.34 20.09 2.59
C GLY A 147 -3.53 20.92 3.87
N HIS A 148 -3.92 20.27 4.93
CA HIS A 148 -4.01 20.91 6.23
C HIS A 148 -2.61 21.34 6.71
N PRO A 149 -2.44 22.53 7.36
CA PRO A 149 -1.14 23.00 7.85
C PRO A 149 -0.40 22.03 8.78
N GLU A 150 -1.14 21.19 9.52
CA GLU A 150 -0.56 20.17 10.38
C GLU A 150 -0.02 18.95 9.62
N ALA A 151 -0.47 18.70 8.38
CA ALA A 151 -0.08 17.52 7.60
C ALA A 151 1.44 17.37 7.45
N GLN A 152 2.14 18.49 7.26
CA GLN A 152 3.60 18.52 7.15
C GLN A 152 4.30 18.00 8.42
N LYS A 153 3.72 18.19 9.59
CA LYS A 153 4.30 17.75 10.86
C LYS A 153 4.25 16.22 11.01
N HIS A 154 3.30 15.55 10.35
CA HIS A 154 3.15 14.10 10.38
C HIS A 154 4.19 13.37 9.53
N LEU A 155 4.94 14.07 8.66
CA LEU A 155 6.01 13.45 7.87
C LEU A 155 7.20 12.95 8.71
N ALA A 156 7.30 13.38 9.95
CA ALA A 156 8.36 12.94 10.85
C ALA A 156 7.87 12.85 12.29
N ARG A 157 8.26 11.81 12.98
CA ARG A 157 8.03 11.71 14.42
C ARG A 157 8.98 12.65 15.17
N PRO A 158 8.55 13.29 16.26
CA PRO A 158 9.46 13.97 17.16
C PRO A 158 10.43 12.97 17.75
N TYR A 159 11.73 13.29 17.72
CA TYR A 159 12.73 12.44 18.35
C TYR A 159 12.66 12.58 19.86
N ARG A 160 12.85 11.48 20.57
CA ARG A 160 12.93 11.49 22.01
C ARG A 160 14.17 12.29 22.48
N LYS A 161 14.11 12.81 23.70
CA LYS A 161 15.21 13.60 24.30
C LYS A 161 16.56 12.87 24.18
N GLY A 162 17.57 13.56 23.65
CA GLY A 162 18.92 13.04 23.45
C GLY A 162 19.18 12.41 22.08
N TYR A 163 18.17 12.34 21.20
CA TYR A 163 18.32 11.82 19.85
C TYR A 163 17.96 12.90 18.82
N GLN A 164 18.65 12.89 17.70
CA GLN A 164 18.40 13.81 16.59
C GLN A 164 18.15 13.01 15.30
N ARG A 165 17.37 13.59 14.40
CA ARG A 165 17.18 13.02 13.07
C ARG A 165 18.52 13.01 12.33
N PRO A 166 18.94 11.88 11.70
CA PRO A 166 20.11 11.88 10.82
C PRO A 166 19.96 12.92 9.72
N ILE A 167 21.04 13.65 9.46
CA ILE A 167 21.13 14.53 8.29
C ILE A 167 21.67 13.66 7.16
N VAL A 168 20.87 13.46 6.13
CA VAL A 168 21.21 12.69 4.92
C VAL A 168 21.46 13.65 3.79
#